data_ac157ce8d55ca441780614058a2c06e9
#
_entry.id   ac157ce8d55ca441780614058a2c06e9
#
_cell.length_a   1.000
_cell.length_b   1.000
_cell.length_c   1.000
_cell.angle_alpha   90.00
_cell.angle_beta   90.00
_cell.angle_gamma   90.00
#
_symmetry.space_group_name_H-M   'P 1'
#
loop_
_entity.id
_entity.type
_entity.pdbx_description
1 polymer ?
#
loop_
_entity_poly.entity_id
_entity_poly.type
_entity_poly.pdbx_seq_one_letter_code
_entity_poly.pdbx_strand_id
1 'polypeptide(L)'
;MKYGAAVDNDLKQSNTSWRAGALYLFDNGLAPFVSYAESFEPVAGSDRLGRTYEPSTAEQWEAGLKFNPDGGRTNGSVTAYRILKDNVLTRDPNGSAYDQIQAGQVRSQGVELEVSSRLTDSFKVDASYTRQDVEVTRDNSGLEGKTPVWVPEQMASLWLTYDIYAGLLNGLSINGGVRYLGEAEVDALNSDEVPDVTLVDLGLSYDLGVAAQNLSGATLRMSVSNLFDERYYSCYDTLNCWFGAERSLQTSVRYDF
;
A
#
# COMPACT_ATOMS: atom_id res chain seq x y z
N MET A 1 -39.73 -25.27 0.69
CA MET A 1 -38.42 -25.11 0.02
C MET A 1 -37.39 -25.89 0.82
N LYS A 2 -36.80 -26.93 0.26
CA LYS A 2 -35.64 -27.61 0.92
C LYS A 2 -34.43 -26.78 0.58
N TYR A 3 -33.82 -26.13 1.58
CA TYR A 3 -32.49 -25.56 1.45
C TYR A 3 -31.53 -26.73 1.17
N GLY A 4 -30.83 -26.66 0.03
CA GLY A 4 -29.77 -27.62 -0.29
C GLY A 4 -28.75 -27.64 0.84
N ALA A 5 -28.30 -28.85 1.19
CA ALA A 5 -27.22 -29.01 2.15
C ALA A 5 -26.01 -28.17 1.67
N ALA A 6 -25.46 -27.36 2.57
CA ALA A 6 -24.20 -26.69 2.32
C ALA A 6 -23.16 -27.77 2.02
N VAL A 7 -22.58 -27.73 0.84
CA VAL A 7 -21.44 -28.61 0.49
C VAL A 7 -20.26 -28.07 1.29
N ASP A 8 -19.89 -28.79 2.32
CA ASP A 8 -18.69 -28.51 3.12
C ASP A 8 -17.47 -28.91 2.25
N ASN A 9 -16.95 -27.96 1.49
CA ASN A 9 -15.73 -28.16 0.73
C ASN A 9 -14.53 -27.83 1.64
N ASP A 10 -14.02 -28.88 2.30
CA ASP A 10 -12.76 -28.80 3.05
C ASP A 10 -11.59 -28.65 2.05
N LEU A 11 -11.20 -27.40 1.81
CA LEU A 11 -10.09 -27.07 0.91
C LEU A 11 -8.76 -27.18 1.67
N LYS A 12 -7.96 -28.18 1.32
CA LYS A 12 -6.59 -28.34 1.84
C LYS A 12 -5.58 -28.01 0.75
N GLN A 13 -4.91 -26.88 0.92
CA GLN A 13 -3.81 -26.45 0.05
C GLN A 13 -2.53 -26.36 0.87
N SER A 14 -1.40 -26.78 0.31
CA SER A 14 -0.07 -26.65 0.91
C SER A 14 0.94 -26.21 -0.12
N ASN A 15 1.88 -25.40 0.30
CA ASN A 15 3.01 -24.99 -0.50
C ASN A 15 4.25 -24.87 0.38
N THR A 16 5.43 -24.96 -0.22
CA THR A 16 6.71 -24.69 0.44
C THR A 16 7.29 -23.46 -0.18
N SER A 17 7.59 -22.46 0.63
CA SER A 17 8.19 -21.21 0.18
C SER A 17 9.55 -21.01 0.83
N TRP A 18 10.47 -20.40 0.09
CA TRP A 18 11.83 -20.12 0.51
C TRP A 18 12.06 -18.60 0.57
N ARG A 19 12.97 -18.21 1.43
CA ARG A 19 13.50 -16.86 1.45
C ARG A 19 14.97 -16.89 1.83
N ALA A 20 15.74 -16.02 1.19
CA ALA A 20 17.15 -15.81 1.48
C ALA A 20 17.49 -14.34 1.27
N GLY A 21 18.46 -13.83 2.02
CA GLY A 21 18.90 -12.45 1.86
C GLY A 21 20.28 -12.25 2.45
N ALA A 22 20.95 -11.22 1.97
CA ALA A 22 22.21 -10.76 2.48
C ALA A 22 22.17 -9.24 2.64
N LEU A 23 22.74 -8.75 3.72
CA LEU A 23 22.91 -7.34 4.02
C LEU A 23 24.30 -7.15 4.63
N TYR A 24 24.98 -6.09 4.19
CA TYR A 24 26.25 -5.68 4.80
C TYR A 24 26.13 -4.26 5.35
N LEU A 25 26.38 -4.10 6.64
CA LEU A 25 26.32 -2.80 7.32
C LEU A 25 27.73 -2.21 7.40
N PHE A 26 27.93 -1.06 6.77
CA PHE A 26 29.16 -0.27 6.89
C PHE A 26 29.12 0.63 8.14
N ASP A 27 30.29 1.02 8.63
CA ASP A 27 30.42 1.89 9.82
C ASP A 27 29.80 3.28 9.62
N ASN A 28 29.65 3.74 8.38
CA ASN A 28 29.00 5.01 8.04
C ASN A 28 27.45 4.94 7.99
N GLY A 29 26.87 3.81 8.41
CA GLY A 29 25.43 3.60 8.43
C GLY A 29 24.79 3.21 7.10
N LEU A 30 25.58 3.00 6.05
CA LEU A 30 25.07 2.45 4.77
C LEU A 30 24.98 0.93 4.85
N ALA A 31 23.91 0.37 4.29
CA ALA A 31 23.70 -1.08 4.26
C ALA A 31 23.09 -1.53 2.93
N PRO A 32 23.91 -1.87 1.92
CA PRO A 32 23.42 -2.55 0.73
C PRO A 32 22.84 -3.92 1.10
N PHE A 33 21.78 -4.30 0.39
CA PHE A 33 21.14 -5.59 0.59
C PHE A 33 20.63 -6.17 -0.72
N VAL A 34 20.43 -7.47 -0.71
CA VAL A 34 19.70 -8.23 -1.73
C VAL A 34 18.84 -9.27 -1.01
N SER A 35 17.63 -9.50 -1.49
CA SER A 35 16.75 -10.52 -0.97
C SER A 35 15.99 -11.26 -2.08
N TYR A 36 15.67 -12.51 -1.81
CA TYR A 36 14.76 -13.35 -2.54
C TYR A 36 13.72 -13.92 -1.59
N ALA A 37 12.47 -13.89 -1.99
CA ALA A 37 11.38 -14.47 -1.21
C ALA A 37 10.33 -15.10 -2.14
N GLU A 38 9.78 -16.22 -1.69
CA GLU A 38 8.60 -16.84 -2.27
C GLU A 38 7.42 -16.69 -1.32
N SER A 39 6.24 -16.55 -1.87
CA SER A 39 4.99 -16.55 -1.12
C SER A 39 3.90 -17.32 -1.87
N PHE A 40 2.84 -17.69 -1.16
CA PHE A 40 1.67 -18.29 -1.78
C PHE A 40 0.40 -17.75 -1.10
N GLU A 41 -0.68 -17.77 -1.87
CA GLU A 41 -2.01 -17.36 -1.44
C GLU A 41 -3.01 -18.46 -1.82
N PRO A 42 -3.74 -19.06 -0.86
CA PRO A 42 -4.78 -20.03 -1.16
C PRO A 42 -5.87 -19.43 -2.06
N VAL A 43 -6.28 -20.16 -3.08
CA VAL A 43 -7.34 -19.77 -3.99
C VAL A 43 -8.53 -20.70 -3.81
N ALA A 44 -9.67 -20.14 -3.37
CA ALA A 44 -10.89 -20.91 -3.19
C ALA A 44 -11.64 -21.10 -4.52
N GLY A 45 -12.31 -22.24 -4.67
CA GLY A 45 -13.15 -22.55 -5.82
C GLY A 45 -12.59 -23.65 -6.73
N SER A 46 -13.23 -23.80 -7.87
CA SER A 46 -12.87 -24.79 -8.90
C SER A 46 -13.19 -24.26 -10.29
N ASP A 47 -12.49 -24.79 -11.29
CA ASP A 47 -12.80 -24.52 -12.69
C ASP A 47 -14.13 -25.16 -13.12
N ARG A 48 -14.59 -24.87 -14.34
CA ARG A 48 -15.85 -25.42 -14.90
C ARG A 48 -15.85 -26.96 -15.04
N LEU A 49 -14.69 -27.62 -14.93
CA LEU A 49 -14.56 -29.07 -14.94
C LEU A 49 -14.56 -29.67 -13.53
N GLY A 50 -14.72 -28.83 -12.48
CA GLY A 50 -14.70 -29.23 -11.08
C GLY A 50 -13.33 -29.47 -10.50
N ARG A 51 -12.23 -29.04 -11.17
CA ARG A 51 -10.88 -29.14 -10.63
C ARG A 51 -10.66 -27.97 -9.69
N THR A 52 -10.32 -28.26 -8.45
CA THR A 52 -9.98 -27.27 -7.43
C THR A 52 -8.76 -26.44 -7.89
N TYR A 53 -8.82 -25.15 -7.64
CA TYR A 53 -7.68 -24.26 -7.92
C TYR A 53 -6.49 -24.59 -7.03
N GLU A 54 -5.29 -24.41 -7.57
CA GLU A 54 -4.04 -24.44 -6.83
C GLU A 54 -3.79 -23.07 -6.17
N PRO A 55 -2.93 -22.97 -5.15
CA PRO A 55 -2.50 -21.68 -4.64
C PRO A 55 -1.89 -20.80 -5.74
N SER A 56 -2.18 -19.52 -5.71
CA SER A 56 -1.35 -18.54 -6.43
C SER A 56 0.01 -18.46 -5.73
N THR A 57 1.09 -18.38 -6.50
CA THR A 57 2.45 -18.26 -5.98
C THR A 57 3.09 -16.97 -6.45
N ALA A 58 3.99 -16.41 -5.66
CA ALA A 58 4.79 -15.28 -6.09
C ALA A 58 6.26 -15.45 -5.71
N GLU A 59 7.11 -15.01 -6.61
CA GLU A 59 8.55 -14.86 -6.44
C GLU A 59 8.91 -13.38 -6.43
N GLN A 60 9.73 -12.96 -5.47
CA GLN A 60 10.15 -11.59 -5.30
C GLN A 60 11.67 -11.49 -5.20
N TRP A 61 12.25 -10.62 -5.99
CA TRP A 61 13.63 -10.17 -5.87
C TRP A 61 13.68 -8.71 -5.48
N GLU A 62 14.55 -8.39 -4.54
CA GLU A 62 14.82 -7.02 -4.12
C GLU A 62 16.33 -6.80 -4.04
N ALA A 63 16.74 -5.59 -4.41
CA ALA A 63 18.08 -5.10 -4.16
C ALA A 63 18.02 -3.61 -3.84
N GLY A 64 18.80 -3.18 -2.86
CA GLY A 64 18.72 -1.78 -2.44
C GLY A 64 19.81 -1.36 -1.47
N LEU A 65 19.65 -0.15 -1.01
CA LEU A 65 20.50 0.48 -0.03
C LEU A 65 19.65 1.02 1.11
N LYS A 66 19.91 0.59 2.34
CA LYS A 66 19.41 1.23 3.55
C LYS A 66 20.48 2.18 4.08
N PHE A 67 20.05 3.25 4.75
CA PHE A 67 20.96 4.21 5.37
C PHE A 67 20.44 4.68 6.72
N ASN A 68 21.38 4.79 7.67
CA ASN A 68 21.16 5.28 9.02
C ASN A 68 22.46 5.94 9.51
N PRO A 69 22.82 7.12 8.96
CA PRO A 69 24.15 7.70 9.16
C PRO A 69 24.36 8.30 10.56
N ASP A 70 23.29 8.61 11.29
CA ASP A 70 23.31 9.42 12.53
C ASP A 70 22.69 8.69 13.73
N GLY A 71 22.78 7.36 13.73
CA GLY A 71 22.35 6.55 14.87
C GLY A 71 20.83 6.54 15.10
N GLY A 72 20.04 6.76 14.05
CA GLY A 72 18.58 6.61 14.07
C GLY A 72 17.80 7.92 14.00
N ARG A 73 18.44 9.08 13.93
CA ARG A 73 17.75 10.35 13.65
C ARG A 73 17.25 10.39 12.22
N THR A 74 18.02 9.83 11.29
CA THR A 74 17.67 9.68 9.87
C THR A 74 17.73 8.22 9.49
N ASN A 75 16.65 7.70 8.93
CA ASN A 75 16.61 6.37 8.34
C ASN A 75 16.02 6.48 6.95
N GLY A 76 16.45 5.62 6.04
CA GLY A 76 15.82 5.55 4.74
C GLY A 76 16.26 4.32 3.97
N SER A 77 15.62 4.14 2.84
CA SER A 77 15.97 3.08 1.90
C SER A 77 15.65 3.49 0.48
N VAL A 78 16.43 2.97 -0.44
CA VAL A 78 16.11 2.92 -1.88
C VAL A 78 16.14 1.45 -2.27
N THR A 79 15.02 0.97 -2.80
CA THR A 79 14.84 -0.45 -3.13
C THR A 79 14.34 -0.57 -4.57
N ALA A 80 15.03 -1.36 -5.39
CA ALA A 80 14.49 -1.86 -6.65
C ALA A 80 13.95 -3.26 -6.42
N TYR A 81 12.77 -3.56 -6.95
CA TYR A 81 12.13 -4.85 -6.78
C TYR A 81 11.54 -5.39 -8.07
N ARG A 82 11.34 -6.70 -8.10
CA ARG A 82 10.59 -7.41 -9.13
C ARG A 82 9.83 -8.57 -8.49
N ILE A 83 8.51 -8.59 -8.70
CA ILE A 83 7.59 -9.62 -8.25
C ILE A 83 6.98 -10.28 -9.48
N LEU A 84 6.91 -11.60 -9.49
CA LEU A 84 6.21 -12.39 -10.50
C LEU A 84 5.18 -13.26 -9.78
N LYS A 85 3.89 -13.02 -10.04
CA LYS A 85 2.78 -13.79 -9.46
C LYS A 85 2.20 -14.72 -10.52
N ASP A 86 2.22 -16.01 -10.25
CA ASP A 86 1.68 -17.08 -11.09
C ASP A 86 0.36 -17.64 -10.56
N ASN A 87 -0.31 -18.45 -11.38
CA ASN A 87 -1.62 -19.06 -11.09
C ASN A 87 -2.72 -18.02 -10.79
N VAL A 88 -2.64 -16.87 -11.45
CA VAL A 88 -3.69 -15.84 -11.36
C VAL A 88 -4.92 -16.33 -12.11
N LEU A 89 -6.11 -16.13 -11.52
CA LEU A 89 -7.37 -16.46 -12.16
C LEU A 89 -7.63 -15.53 -13.33
N THR A 90 -7.89 -16.11 -14.48
CA THR A 90 -8.29 -15.43 -15.71
C THR A 90 -9.61 -16.02 -16.21
N ARG A 91 -10.30 -15.35 -17.13
CA ARG A 91 -11.50 -15.87 -17.74
C ARG A 91 -11.21 -17.17 -18.50
N ASP A 92 -12.08 -18.18 -18.35
CA ASP A 92 -12.02 -19.38 -19.19
C ASP A 92 -12.60 -19.07 -20.59
N PRO A 93 -11.80 -19.07 -21.68
CA PRO A 93 -12.30 -18.77 -23.03
C PRO A 93 -13.28 -19.81 -23.57
N ASN A 94 -13.31 -21.01 -22.96
CA ASN A 94 -14.21 -22.10 -23.32
C ASN A 94 -15.43 -22.21 -22.37
N GLY A 95 -15.56 -21.27 -21.42
CA GLY A 95 -16.60 -21.23 -20.41
C GLY A 95 -17.58 -20.08 -20.61
N SER A 96 -18.47 -19.90 -19.64
CA SER A 96 -19.34 -18.73 -19.53
C SER A 96 -18.54 -17.48 -19.12
N ALA A 97 -19.20 -16.32 -19.03
CA ALA A 97 -18.56 -15.07 -18.60
C ALA A 97 -17.99 -15.11 -17.17
N TYR A 98 -18.47 -16.04 -16.34
CA TYR A 98 -18.08 -16.18 -14.93
C TYR A 98 -17.14 -17.36 -14.67
N ASP A 99 -16.89 -18.19 -15.69
CA ASP A 99 -15.97 -19.31 -15.54
C ASP A 99 -14.52 -18.81 -15.59
N GLN A 100 -13.72 -19.29 -14.65
CA GLN A 100 -12.32 -18.91 -14.52
C GLN A 100 -11.39 -20.13 -14.62
N ILE A 101 -10.17 -19.86 -15.01
CA ILE A 101 -9.06 -20.83 -15.09
C ILE A 101 -7.79 -20.17 -14.54
N GLN A 102 -6.91 -20.95 -13.95
CA GLN A 102 -5.59 -20.48 -13.50
C GLN A 102 -4.59 -20.52 -14.65
N ALA A 103 -4.55 -19.48 -15.45
CA ALA A 103 -3.64 -19.36 -16.59
C ALA A 103 -2.84 -18.03 -16.58
N GLY A 104 -3.17 -17.13 -15.66
CA GLY A 104 -2.61 -15.80 -15.61
C GLY A 104 -1.27 -15.72 -14.88
N GLN A 105 -0.48 -14.73 -15.28
CA GLN A 105 0.72 -14.29 -14.61
C GLN A 105 0.74 -12.75 -14.61
N VAL A 106 1.14 -12.16 -13.49
CA VAL A 106 1.29 -10.72 -13.34
C VAL A 106 2.71 -10.43 -12.85
N ARG A 107 3.37 -9.49 -13.50
CA ARG A 107 4.65 -8.94 -13.06
C ARG A 107 4.43 -7.57 -12.45
N SER A 108 5.04 -7.30 -11.30
CA SER A 108 5.21 -5.97 -10.73
C SER A 108 6.70 -5.71 -10.54
N GLN A 109 7.18 -4.57 -11.01
CA GLN A 109 8.58 -4.16 -10.82
C GLN A 109 8.63 -2.65 -10.62
N GLY A 110 9.63 -2.19 -9.84
CA GLY A 110 9.69 -0.77 -9.55
C GLY A 110 10.84 -0.38 -8.66
N VAL A 111 10.78 0.89 -8.26
CA VAL A 111 11.69 1.48 -7.30
C VAL A 111 10.90 2.16 -6.21
N GLU A 112 11.31 1.93 -4.96
CA GLU A 112 10.76 2.55 -3.77
C GLU A 112 11.82 3.38 -3.07
N LEU A 113 11.45 4.56 -2.63
CA LEU A 113 12.24 5.44 -1.78
C LEU A 113 11.46 5.70 -0.50
N GLU A 114 12.08 5.50 0.65
CA GLU A 114 11.53 5.84 1.95
C GLU A 114 12.56 6.61 2.77
N VAL A 115 12.14 7.68 3.42
CA VAL A 115 12.98 8.49 4.31
C VAL A 115 12.16 8.93 5.50
N SER A 116 12.72 8.73 6.70
CA SER A 116 12.22 9.29 7.95
C SER A 116 13.38 9.99 8.64
N SER A 117 13.24 11.28 8.91
CA SER A 117 14.30 12.07 9.52
C SER A 117 13.77 13.03 10.58
N ARG A 118 14.37 13.00 11.77
CA ARG A 118 14.22 14.00 12.80
C ARG A 118 15.32 15.05 12.63
N LEU A 119 15.04 16.06 11.81
CA LEU A 119 16.01 17.11 11.47
C LEU A 119 16.43 17.94 12.69
N THR A 120 15.47 18.21 13.59
CA THR A 120 15.71 18.80 14.91
C THR A 120 14.91 18.04 15.96
N ASP A 121 15.03 18.39 17.22
CA ASP A 121 14.20 17.78 18.28
C ASP A 121 12.71 18.09 18.08
N SER A 122 12.40 19.21 17.47
CA SER A 122 11.02 19.65 17.17
C SER A 122 10.53 19.28 15.77
N PHE A 123 11.39 18.98 14.81
CA PHE A 123 10.97 18.86 13.42
C PHE A 123 11.32 17.50 12.81
N LYS A 124 10.28 16.80 12.35
CA LYS A 124 10.37 15.50 11.70
C LYS A 124 9.81 15.57 10.29
N VAL A 125 10.45 14.85 9.37
CA VAL A 125 10.05 14.64 7.98
C VAL A 125 9.93 13.15 7.72
N ASP A 126 8.80 12.72 7.15
CA ASP A 126 8.62 11.39 6.59
C ASP A 126 8.24 11.54 5.11
N ALA A 127 8.96 10.87 4.22
CA ALA A 127 8.71 10.91 2.78
C ALA A 127 8.76 9.52 2.20
N SER A 128 7.90 9.25 1.24
CA SER A 128 7.94 8.04 0.42
C SER A 128 7.66 8.37 -1.04
N TYR A 129 8.25 7.59 -1.93
CA TYR A 129 7.99 7.64 -3.36
C TYR A 129 8.09 6.23 -3.92
N THR A 130 7.10 5.84 -4.71
CA THR A 130 7.09 4.57 -5.45
C THR A 130 6.84 4.87 -6.92
N ARG A 131 7.67 4.28 -7.77
CA ARG A 131 7.39 4.15 -9.20
C ARG A 131 7.39 2.67 -9.56
N GLN A 132 6.28 2.23 -10.14
CA GLN A 132 6.07 0.83 -10.48
C GLN A 132 5.55 0.66 -11.91
N ASP A 133 5.88 -0.48 -12.48
CA ASP A 133 5.34 -1.03 -13.73
C ASP A 133 4.71 -2.38 -13.38
N VAL A 134 3.39 -2.47 -13.55
CA VAL A 134 2.63 -3.69 -13.26
C VAL A 134 1.94 -4.12 -14.54
N GLU A 135 2.22 -5.33 -14.98
CA GLU A 135 1.78 -5.86 -16.28
C GLU A 135 1.26 -7.28 -16.13
N VAL A 136 0.16 -7.56 -16.78
CA VAL A 136 -0.31 -8.93 -17.03
C VAL A 136 0.59 -9.53 -18.11
N THR A 137 1.48 -10.44 -17.73
CA THR A 137 2.47 -11.04 -18.66
C THR A 137 1.98 -12.33 -19.30
N ARG A 138 0.93 -12.92 -18.75
CA ARG A 138 0.23 -14.06 -19.35
C ARG A 138 -1.26 -14.01 -18.99
N ASP A 139 -2.08 -14.17 -20.01
CA ASP A 139 -3.54 -14.23 -19.89
C ASP A 139 -4.11 -14.99 -21.11
N ASN A 140 -5.31 -15.55 -20.99
CA ASN A 140 -5.99 -16.25 -22.07
C ASN A 140 -7.29 -15.55 -22.52
N SER A 141 -7.53 -14.32 -22.06
CA SER A 141 -8.70 -13.52 -22.41
C SER A 141 -8.37 -12.18 -23.10
N GLY A 142 -7.09 -11.96 -23.45
CA GLY A 142 -6.63 -10.80 -24.22
C GLY A 142 -6.12 -9.63 -23.37
N LEU A 143 -5.75 -9.89 -22.11
CA LEU A 143 -5.22 -8.87 -21.18
C LEU A 143 -3.68 -8.83 -21.14
N GLU A 144 -2.97 -9.63 -21.94
CA GLU A 144 -1.51 -9.57 -22.01
C GLU A 144 -1.02 -8.18 -22.40
N GLY A 145 -0.03 -7.68 -21.68
CA GLY A 145 0.52 -6.33 -21.86
C GLY A 145 -0.32 -5.23 -21.22
N LYS A 146 -1.39 -5.56 -20.50
CA LYS A 146 -2.25 -4.59 -19.82
C LYS A 146 -1.86 -4.41 -18.36
N THR A 147 -2.07 -3.20 -17.86
CA THR A 147 -1.93 -2.84 -16.45
C THR A 147 -3.23 -3.17 -15.71
N PRO A 148 -3.19 -3.85 -14.56
CA PRO A 148 -4.38 -4.05 -13.73
C PRO A 148 -4.97 -2.72 -13.25
N VAL A 149 -6.30 -2.67 -13.10
CA VAL A 149 -7.00 -1.50 -12.52
C VAL A 149 -6.54 -1.22 -11.07
N TRP A 150 -6.70 0.02 -10.61
CA TRP A 150 -6.34 0.49 -9.26
C TRP A 150 -4.84 0.47 -8.94
N VAL A 151 -4.01 0.39 -9.93
CA VAL A 151 -2.56 0.36 -9.78
C VAL A 151 -1.96 1.62 -10.43
N PRO A 152 -1.78 2.71 -9.67
CA PRO A 152 -1.10 3.88 -10.21
C PRO A 152 0.38 3.61 -10.45
N GLU A 153 0.94 4.14 -11.54
CA GLU A 153 2.38 4.01 -11.83
C GLU A 153 3.26 4.72 -10.81
N GLN A 154 2.76 5.79 -10.21
CA GLN A 154 3.50 6.63 -9.28
C GLN A 154 2.67 6.96 -8.06
N MET A 155 3.31 6.88 -6.91
CA MET A 155 2.75 7.31 -5.64
C MET A 155 3.81 8.06 -4.85
N ALA A 156 3.41 9.14 -4.18
CA ALA A 156 4.29 9.88 -3.29
C ALA A 156 3.57 10.32 -2.03
N SER A 157 4.30 10.41 -0.94
CA SER A 157 3.83 11.08 0.27
C SER A 157 4.93 11.89 0.92
N LEU A 158 4.55 13.01 1.50
CA LEU A 158 5.43 13.84 2.32
C LEU A 158 4.64 14.28 3.55
N TRP A 159 5.16 13.95 4.74
CA TRP A 159 4.61 14.35 6.02
C TRP A 159 5.62 15.16 6.80
N LEU A 160 5.19 16.28 7.37
CA LEU A 160 5.95 17.14 8.23
C LEU A 160 5.30 17.19 9.60
N THR A 161 6.10 17.04 10.66
CA THR A 161 5.63 17.15 12.04
C THR A 161 6.49 18.18 12.75
N TYR A 162 5.82 19.08 13.48
CA TYR A 162 6.47 20.08 14.31
C TYR A 162 5.93 20.01 15.74
N ASP A 163 6.81 19.63 16.66
CA ASP A 163 6.53 19.53 18.10
C ASP A 163 6.97 20.79 18.83
N ILE A 164 6.11 21.39 19.64
CA ILE A 164 6.38 22.62 20.37
C ILE A 164 6.60 22.29 21.86
N TYR A 165 7.81 22.53 22.34
CA TYR A 165 8.25 22.17 23.70
C TYR A 165 8.35 23.35 24.66
N ALA A 166 7.99 24.58 24.25
CA ALA A 166 8.12 25.77 25.10
C ALA A 166 7.07 26.84 24.78
N GLY A 167 6.89 27.77 25.73
CA GLY A 167 5.98 28.90 25.57
C GLY A 167 4.49 28.51 25.73
N LEU A 168 3.62 29.35 25.20
CA LEU A 168 2.16 29.22 25.34
C LEU A 168 1.57 27.99 24.62
N LEU A 169 2.28 27.46 23.64
CA LEU A 169 1.86 26.31 22.82
C LEU A 169 2.62 25.04 23.19
N ASN A 170 3.31 25.04 24.35
CA ASN A 170 3.99 23.84 24.82
C ASN A 170 3.04 22.63 24.87
N GLY A 171 3.49 21.48 24.37
CA GLY A 171 2.68 20.27 24.28
C GLY A 171 1.81 20.16 23.00
N LEU A 172 1.85 21.19 22.12
CA LEU A 172 1.20 21.12 20.81
C LEU A 172 2.14 20.49 19.77
N SER A 173 1.62 19.52 19.05
CA SER A 173 2.24 18.97 17.82
C SER A 173 1.34 19.28 16.63
N ILE A 174 1.95 19.81 15.58
CA ILE A 174 1.29 20.12 14.30
C ILE A 174 1.87 19.19 13.28
N ASN A 175 1.04 18.48 12.54
CA ASN A 175 1.47 17.68 11.41
C ASN A 175 0.66 18.01 10.15
N GLY A 176 1.29 17.90 9.01
CA GLY A 176 0.65 18.10 7.72
C GLY A 176 1.32 17.22 6.67
N GLY A 177 0.54 16.76 5.73
CA GLY A 177 1.03 15.88 4.69
C GLY A 177 0.39 16.14 3.34
N VAL A 178 1.15 15.77 2.32
CA VAL A 178 0.70 15.74 0.92
C VAL A 178 0.82 14.30 0.44
N ARG A 179 -0.23 13.80 -0.20
CA ARG A 179 -0.27 12.49 -0.87
C ARG A 179 -0.57 12.69 -2.34
N TYR A 180 0.25 12.12 -3.19
CA TYR A 180 0.07 12.08 -4.63
C TYR A 180 -0.21 10.64 -5.07
N LEU A 181 -1.27 10.45 -5.84
CA LEU A 181 -1.60 9.23 -6.55
C LEU A 181 -1.58 9.55 -8.03
N GLY A 182 -0.72 8.89 -8.78
CA GLY A 182 -0.63 9.03 -10.23
C GLY A 182 -1.85 8.45 -10.95
N GLU A 183 -1.86 8.59 -12.25
CA GLU A 183 -2.87 8.02 -13.13
C GLU A 183 -2.97 6.50 -12.95
N ALA A 184 -4.17 5.96 -13.14
CA ALA A 184 -4.46 4.54 -13.09
C ALA A 184 -5.47 4.16 -14.17
N GLU A 185 -5.46 2.91 -14.60
CA GLU A 185 -6.36 2.43 -15.65
C GLU A 185 -7.83 2.41 -15.21
N VAL A 186 -8.72 2.86 -16.10
CA VAL A 186 -10.17 2.84 -15.87
C VAL A 186 -10.70 1.41 -15.92
N ASP A 187 -10.18 0.58 -16.82
CA ASP A 187 -10.63 -0.79 -17.01
C ASP A 187 -9.48 -1.75 -17.33
N ALA A 188 -9.75 -3.04 -17.30
CA ALA A 188 -8.76 -4.07 -17.58
C ALA A 188 -8.22 -4.05 -19.03
N LEU A 189 -8.88 -3.38 -19.97
CA LEU A 189 -8.44 -3.22 -21.35
C LEU A 189 -7.54 -1.98 -21.53
N ASN A 190 -7.39 -1.18 -20.48
CA ASN A 190 -6.67 0.09 -20.49
C ASN A 190 -7.22 1.02 -21.59
N SER A 191 -8.54 1.17 -21.61
CA SER A 191 -9.23 1.96 -22.64
C SER A 191 -9.19 3.46 -22.35
N ASP A 192 -9.01 3.85 -21.10
CA ASP A 192 -8.91 5.23 -20.62
C ASP A 192 -8.23 5.25 -19.24
N GLU A 193 -7.86 6.43 -18.75
CA GLU A 193 -7.14 6.61 -17.49
C GLU A 193 -7.98 7.42 -16.48
N VAL A 194 -7.88 7.02 -15.22
CA VAL A 194 -8.31 7.83 -14.08
C VAL A 194 -7.24 8.88 -13.83
N PRO A 195 -7.57 10.17 -13.79
CA PRO A 195 -6.60 11.24 -13.56
C PRO A 195 -5.88 11.10 -12.23
N ASP A 196 -4.66 11.63 -12.17
CA ASP A 196 -3.90 11.78 -10.93
C ASP A 196 -4.61 12.69 -9.91
N VAL A 197 -4.27 12.55 -8.65
CA VAL A 197 -4.78 13.38 -7.58
C VAL A 197 -3.70 13.71 -6.55
N THR A 198 -3.74 14.95 -6.05
CA THR A 198 -2.95 15.40 -4.91
C THR A 198 -3.87 15.76 -3.75
N LEU A 199 -3.69 15.09 -2.62
CA LEU A 199 -4.47 15.30 -1.41
C LEU A 199 -3.60 15.91 -0.33
N VAL A 200 -4.17 16.86 0.42
CA VAL A 200 -3.50 17.50 1.58
C VAL A 200 -4.27 17.18 2.83
N ASP A 201 -3.53 16.76 3.86
CA ASP A 201 -4.09 16.42 5.17
C ASP A 201 -3.40 17.26 6.26
N LEU A 202 -4.13 17.60 7.32
CA LEU A 202 -3.60 18.31 8.48
C LEU A 202 -3.98 17.59 9.77
N GLY A 203 -3.12 17.65 10.79
CA GLY A 203 -3.37 17.12 12.10
C GLY A 203 -2.80 18.02 13.18
N LEU A 204 -3.49 18.03 14.33
CA LEU A 204 -3.06 18.67 15.56
C LEU A 204 -3.18 17.66 16.68
N SER A 205 -2.20 17.61 17.56
CA SER A 205 -2.34 16.91 18.84
C SER A 205 -1.84 17.77 19.98
N TYR A 206 -2.55 17.72 21.11
CA TYR A 206 -2.21 18.53 22.27
C TYR A 206 -2.24 17.68 23.55
N ASP A 207 -1.12 17.72 24.27
CA ASP A 207 -1.02 17.09 25.59
C ASP A 207 -1.77 17.96 26.61
N LEU A 208 -2.95 17.49 27.03
CA LEU A 208 -3.79 18.20 27.98
C LEU A 208 -3.18 18.27 29.39
N GLY A 209 -2.24 17.38 29.72
CA GLY A 209 -1.49 17.41 30.98
C GLY A 209 -0.61 18.65 31.11
N VAL A 210 -0.18 19.25 30.00
CA VAL A 210 0.54 20.53 29.99
C VAL A 210 -0.40 21.70 30.38
N ALA A 211 -1.65 21.66 29.95
CA ALA A 211 -2.63 22.70 30.29
C ALA A 211 -3.17 22.56 31.74
N ALA A 212 -3.37 21.32 32.18
CA ALA A 212 -3.91 21.04 33.51
C ALA A 212 -3.40 19.70 34.03
N GLN A 213 -2.73 19.71 35.17
CA GLN A 213 -2.06 18.52 35.75
C GLN A 213 -3.01 17.35 36.01
N ASN A 214 -4.28 17.63 36.29
CA ASN A 214 -5.33 16.62 36.47
C ASN A 214 -5.76 15.93 35.17
N LEU A 215 -5.30 16.40 34.00
CA LEU A 215 -5.48 15.79 32.68
C LEU A 215 -4.19 15.10 32.17
N SER A 216 -3.26 14.87 33.09
CA SER A 216 -2.03 14.12 32.73
C SER A 216 -2.39 12.76 32.15
N GLY A 217 -1.75 12.40 31.02
CA GLY A 217 -2.08 11.21 30.24
C GLY A 217 -3.18 11.41 29.17
N ALA A 218 -3.89 12.55 29.18
CA ALA A 218 -4.88 12.86 28.17
C ALA A 218 -4.28 13.63 26.98
N THR A 219 -4.55 13.17 25.76
CA THR A 219 -4.15 13.82 24.50
C THR A 219 -5.38 14.12 23.67
N LEU A 220 -5.59 15.38 23.32
CA LEU A 220 -6.59 15.79 22.32
C LEU A 220 -5.96 15.68 20.93
N ARG A 221 -6.67 15.07 19.98
CA ARG A 221 -6.26 14.98 18.57
C ARG A 221 -7.37 15.49 17.68
N MET A 222 -6.98 16.25 16.66
CA MET A 222 -7.84 16.71 15.58
C MET A 222 -7.13 16.41 14.25
N SER A 223 -7.85 15.89 13.27
CA SER A 223 -7.33 15.68 11.95
C SER A 223 -8.34 16.06 10.88
N VAL A 224 -7.84 16.65 9.81
CA VAL A 224 -8.60 16.94 8.60
C VAL A 224 -7.96 16.17 7.46
N SER A 225 -8.70 15.28 6.86
CA SER A 225 -8.28 14.58 5.63
C SER A 225 -8.92 15.26 4.42
N ASN A 226 -8.17 15.30 3.31
CA ASN A 226 -8.57 15.98 2.07
C ASN A 226 -8.99 17.44 2.34
N LEU A 227 -8.05 18.24 2.85
CA LEU A 227 -8.27 19.61 3.32
C LEU A 227 -8.98 20.50 2.29
N PHE A 228 -8.65 20.36 1.02
CA PHE A 228 -9.17 21.18 -0.08
C PHE A 228 -10.43 20.61 -0.72
N ASP A 229 -10.93 19.45 -0.23
CA ASP A 229 -12.12 18.78 -0.74
C ASP A 229 -12.00 18.41 -2.22
N GLU A 230 -10.79 17.95 -2.61
CA GLU A 230 -10.51 17.49 -3.96
C GLU A 230 -11.39 16.28 -4.30
N ARG A 231 -12.03 16.34 -5.47
CA ARG A 231 -12.88 15.27 -5.96
C ARG A 231 -12.07 14.34 -6.85
N TYR A 232 -11.99 13.11 -6.47
CA TYR A 232 -11.31 12.06 -7.22
C TYR A 232 -12.15 10.79 -7.23
N TYR A 233 -11.81 9.88 -8.11
CA TYR A 233 -12.53 8.62 -8.25
C TYR A 233 -11.55 7.50 -8.61
N SER A 234 -12.01 6.26 -8.45
CA SER A 234 -11.35 5.06 -8.95
C SER A 234 -12.37 4.22 -9.69
N CYS A 235 -11.96 3.53 -10.75
CA CYS A 235 -12.85 2.75 -11.60
C CYS A 235 -12.42 1.28 -11.62
N TYR A 236 -13.39 0.39 -11.78
CA TYR A 236 -13.20 -1.02 -12.09
C TYR A 236 -13.43 -1.29 -13.58
N ASP A 237 -14.35 -0.54 -14.17
CA ASP A 237 -14.64 -0.49 -15.59
C ASP A 237 -15.26 0.86 -15.94
N THR A 238 -15.53 1.12 -17.20
CA THR A 238 -16.07 2.39 -17.71
C THR A 238 -17.46 2.78 -17.16
N LEU A 239 -18.18 1.87 -16.51
CA LEU A 239 -19.52 2.11 -15.94
C LEU A 239 -19.50 2.10 -14.40
N ASN A 240 -18.48 1.52 -13.79
CA ASN A 240 -18.36 1.31 -12.34
C ASN A 240 -17.18 2.09 -11.79
N CYS A 241 -17.44 3.33 -11.39
CA CYS A 241 -16.48 4.20 -10.71
C CYS A 241 -17.05 4.63 -9.35
N TRP A 242 -16.18 4.80 -8.37
CA TRP A 242 -16.51 5.26 -7.01
C TRP A 242 -15.74 6.51 -6.68
N PHE A 243 -16.42 7.49 -6.11
CA PHE A 243 -15.75 8.67 -5.60
C PHE A 243 -14.86 8.33 -4.40
N GLY A 244 -13.71 8.96 -4.33
CA GLY A 244 -12.86 8.94 -3.16
C GLY A 244 -13.47 9.68 -1.98
N ALA A 245 -12.82 9.57 -0.82
CA ALA A 245 -13.31 10.22 0.40
C ALA A 245 -13.26 11.75 0.25
N GLU A 246 -14.39 12.40 0.52
CA GLU A 246 -14.51 13.85 0.65
C GLU A 246 -13.74 14.34 1.90
N ARG A 247 -13.64 15.68 2.07
CA ARG A 247 -13.04 16.24 3.27
C ARG A 247 -13.74 15.74 4.53
N SER A 248 -12.94 15.23 5.46
CA SER A 248 -13.44 14.78 6.75
C SER A 248 -12.66 15.41 7.91
N LEU A 249 -13.39 15.74 8.97
CA LEU A 249 -12.84 16.20 10.24
C LEU A 249 -13.09 15.14 11.31
N GLN A 250 -12.02 14.72 11.97
CA GLN A 250 -12.09 13.81 13.11
C GLN A 250 -11.49 14.46 14.35
N THR A 251 -12.16 14.29 15.47
CA THR A 251 -11.65 14.74 16.80
C THR A 251 -11.73 13.56 17.76
N SER A 252 -10.67 13.33 18.52
CA SER A 252 -10.60 12.27 19.52
C SER A 252 -9.84 12.72 20.77
N VAL A 253 -10.16 12.12 21.90
CA VAL A 253 -9.39 12.24 23.14
C VAL A 253 -8.92 10.83 23.51
N ARG A 254 -7.61 10.69 23.69
CA ARG A 254 -6.97 9.46 24.19
C ARG A 254 -6.52 9.70 25.63
N TYR A 255 -6.72 8.71 26.47
CA TYR A 255 -6.21 8.72 27.84
C TYR A 255 -5.35 7.47 28.08
N ASP A 256 -4.10 7.68 28.49
CA ASP A 256 -3.14 6.64 28.85
C ASP A 256 -3.03 6.62 30.40
N PHE A 257 -3.38 5.47 31.03
CA PHE A 257 -3.41 5.26 32.48
C PHE A 257 -2.04 5.00 33.08
#